data_26e428fa5e0977a1bea09a93e9e13a6d
#
_entry.id   26e428fa5e0977a1bea09a93e9e13a6d
#
_cell.length_a   1.000
_cell.length_b   1.000
_cell.length_c   1.000
_cell.angle_alpha   90.00
_cell.angle_beta   90.00
_cell.angle_gamma   90.00
#
_symmetry.space_group_name_H-M   'P 1'
#
loop_
_entity.id
_entity.type
_entity.pdbx_description
1 polymer ?
#
loop_
_entity_poly.entity_id
_entity_poly.type
_entity_poly.pdbx_seq_one_letter_code
_entity_poly.pdbx_strand_id
1 'polypeptide(L)'
;MTRLLTAAGLIVLALAAAGCAGSNEPGPGTVAPVPAAPSTVAPTPSSLGRSPSDWPVFTSIQGGYRLRYPPGWRVKESAGDGGPVLSLLPPSGAGISVLVTWTDPPEAGAAALPNTRCRPVRVGRLAGSRCLDTISMSVSTILQGRDHWYVLTTSLRRPATPAGAYDRVLASFRPT
;
A
#
# COMPACT_ATOMS: atom_id res chain seq x y z
N MET A 1 13.81 44.13 -5.46
CA MET A 1 14.01 44.27 -6.91
C MET A 1 15.02 43.21 -7.33
N THR A 2 14.62 42.25 -8.09
CA THR A 2 15.33 41.54 -9.16
C THR A 2 14.59 40.20 -9.39
N ARG A 3 13.84 40.16 -10.50
CA ARG A 3 13.14 38.98 -11.04
C ARG A 3 14.17 38.09 -11.70
N LEU A 4 14.11 36.79 -11.45
CA LEU A 4 14.75 35.78 -12.29
C LEU A 4 13.68 34.80 -12.76
N LEU A 5 13.34 34.94 -14.04
CA LEU A 5 12.63 33.97 -14.86
C LEU A 5 13.58 32.81 -15.17
N THR A 6 13.16 31.58 -14.96
CA THR A 6 13.86 30.43 -15.51
C THR A 6 12.88 29.52 -16.26
N ALA A 7 13.29 29.19 -17.48
CA ALA A 7 12.56 28.65 -18.60
C ALA A 7 12.05 27.22 -18.41
N ALA A 8 10.91 26.98 -19.10
CA ALA A 8 10.31 25.68 -19.34
C ALA A 8 11.19 24.83 -20.30
N GLY A 9 11.51 23.61 -19.91
CA GLY A 9 12.08 22.58 -20.76
C GLY A 9 11.02 21.53 -21.11
N LEU A 10 10.53 21.60 -22.36
CA LEU A 10 9.60 20.61 -22.93
C LEU A 10 10.44 19.45 -23.46
N ILE A 11 10.34 18.26 -22.88
CA ILE A 11 10.90 17.02 -23.46
C ILE A 11 9.75 16.23 -24.08
N VAL A 12 9.74 16.20 -25.41
CA VAL A 12 8.86 15.34 -26.21
C VAL A 12 9.58 14.01 -26.41
N LEU A 13 9.05 12.92 -25.86
CA LEU A 13 9.50 11.56 -26.12
C LEU A 13 8.57 10.92 -27.18
N ALA A 14 9.12 10.70 -28.38
CA ALA A 14 8.45 9.93 -29.44
C ALA A 14 8.65 8.44 -29.21
N LEU A 15 7.56 7.67 -29.04
CA LEU A 15 7.57 6.20 -29.06
C LEU A 15 7.32 5.72 -30.47
N ALA A 16 8.31 5.01 -31.04
CA ALA A 16 8.18 4.24 -32.27
C ALA A 16 7.58 2.86 -31.97
N ALA A 17 6.46 2.55 -32.62
CA ALA A 17 5.86 1.22 -32.61
C ALA A 17 6.50 0.36 -33.71
N ALA A 18 7.12 -0.76 -33.33
CA ALA A 18 7.54 -1.80 -34.27
C ALA A 18 6.60 -3.00 -34.13
N GLY A 19 5.81 -3.24 -35.20
CA GLY A 19 4.97 -4.42 -35.33
C GLY A 19 5.80 -5.62 -35.76
N CYS A 20 5.53 -6.80 -35.22
CA CYS A 20 5.90 -8.09 -35.77
C CYS A 20 4.64 -8.93 -35.97
N ALA A 21 4.22 -9.08 -37.20
CA ALA A 21 3.26 -10.06 -37.64
C ALA A 21 3.96 -11.42 -37.74
N GLY A 22 3.58 -12.38 -36.93
CA GLY A 22 3.98 -13.78 -37.03
C GLY A 22 2.78 -14.63 -37.38
N SER A 23 2.71 -15.07 -38.66
CA SER A 23 1.76 -16.05 -39.15
C SER A 23 2.23 -17.45 -38.73
N ASN A 24 1.42 -18.18 -37.94
CA ASN A 24 1.60 -19.61 -37.72
C ASN A 24 0.42 -20.36 -38.33
N GLU A 25 0.73 -21.14 -39.39
CA GLU A 25 -0.14 -22.12 -40.03
C GLU A 25 -0.44 -23.28 -39.08
N PRO A 26 -1.69 -23.80 -39.01
CA PRO A 26 -2.01 -24.97 -38.23
C PRO A 26 -1.78 -26.26 -39.00
N GLY A 27 -0.78 -27.02 -38.61
CA GLY A 27 -0.62 -28.42 -39.09
C GLY A 27 -1.63 -29.35 -38.40
N PRO A 28 -2.19 -30.36 -39.12
CA PRO A 28 -3.11 -31.31 -38.54
C PRO A 28 -2.35 -32.41 -37.77
N GLY A 29 -2.19 -32.20 -36.48
CA GLY A 29 -1.68 -33.22 -35.55
C GLY A 29 -2.80 -33.78 -34.67
N THR A 30 -3.24 -34.99 -34.95
CA THR A 30 -4.16 -35.78 -34.13
C THR A 30 -3.48 -36.10 -32.79
N VAL A 31 -3.83 -35.38 -31.74
CA VAL A 31 -3.36 -35.68 -30.36
C VAL A 31 -4.45 -36.44 -29.65
N ALA A 32 -4.12 -37.66 -29.21
CA ALA A 32 -4.99 -38.49 -28.38
C ALA A 32 -5.25 -37.79 -27.02
N PRO A 33 -6.46 -37.92 -26.43
CA PRO A 33 -6.77 -37.29 -25.17
C PRO A 33 -5.98 -38.00 -24.03
N VAL A 34 -5.07 -37.25 -23.43
CA VAL A 34 -4.43 -37.67 -22.18
C VAL A 34 -5.44 -37.43 -21.05
N PRO A 35 -5.75 -38.46 -20.22
CA PRO A 35 -6.65 -38.26 -19.09
C PRO A 35 -6.01 -37.28 -18.10
N ALA A 36 -6.65 -36.12 -17.91
CA ALA A 36 -6.26 -35.12 -16.93
C ALA A 36 -6.42 -35.75 -15.52
N ALA A 37 -5.31 -35.92 -14.83
CA ALA A 37 -5.32 -36.24 -13.42
C ALA A 37 -6.01 -35.08 -12.65
N PRO A 38 -6.89 -35.37 -11.68
CA PRO A 38 -7.52 -34.30 -10.88
C PRO A 38 -6.44 -33.58 -10.07
N SER A 39 -6.14 -32.34 -10.45
CA SER A 39 -5.29 -31.44 -9.67
C SER A 39 -6.05 -31.09 -8.40
N THR A 40 -5.76 -31.80 -7.33
CA THR A 40 -6.20 -31.44 -5.99
C THR A 40 -5.43 -30.18 -5.58
N VAL A 41 -6.00 -29.04 -5.89
CA VAL A 41 -5.50 -27.75 -5.38
C VAL A 41 -5.77 -27.75 -3.87
N ALA A 42 -4.73 -27.99 -3.08
CA ALA A 42 -4.83 -27.83 -1.65
C ALA A 42 -5.26 -26.38 -1.34
N PRO A 43 -6.31 -26.15 -0.53
CA PRO A 43 -6.72 -24.80 -0.18
C PRO A 43 -5.57 -24.10 0.53
N THR A 44 -5.07 -23.03 -0.07
CA THR A 44 -4.09 -22.16 0.57
C THR A 44 -4.74 -21.58 1.82
N PRO A 45 -4.21 -21.81 3.04
CA PRO A 45 -4.82 -21.32 4.26
C PRO A 45 -4.88 -19.80 4.17
N SER A 46 -6.08 -19.24 4.22
CA SER A 46 -6.30 -17.79 4.25
C SER A 46 -5.56 -17.21 5.46
N SER A 47 -4.46 -16.52 5.22
CA SER A 47 -3.61 -15.94 6.26
C SER A 47 -4.35 -14.98 7.23
N LEU A 48 -5.55 -14.55 6.85
CA LEU A 48 -6.44 -13.71 7.67
C LEU A 48 -7.34 -14.51 8.62
N GLY A 49 -7.37 -15.83 8.56
CA GLY A 49 -8.21 -16.67 9.44
C GLY A 49 -7.71 -16.78 10.88
N ARG A 50 -6.47 -16.37 11.17
CA ARG A 50 -5.94 -16.34 12.54
C ARG A 50 -6.45 -15.12 13.29
N SER A 51 -6.62 -15.27 14.61
CA SER A 51 -6.93 -14.14 15.47
C SER A 51 -5.86 -13.03 15.30
N PRO A 52 -6.24 -11.74 15.28
CA PRO A 52 -5.25 -10.67 15.24
C PRO A 52 -4.25 -10.68 16.41
N SER A 53 -4.60 -11.33 17.54
CA SER A 53 -3.68 -11.55 18.66
C SER A 53 -2.49 -12.46 18.30
N ASP A 54 -2.67 -13.36 17.31
CA ASP A 54 -1.67 -14.35 16.91
C ASP A 54 -0.79 -13.85 15.74
N TRP A 55 -1.03 -12.63 15.28
CA TRP A 55 -0.25 -12.03 14.22
C TRP A 55 1.15 -11.65 14.72
N PRO A 56 2.20 -11.82 13.89
CA PRO A 56 3.54 -11.37 14.24
C PRO A 56 3.57 -9.87 14.53
N VAL A 57 4.46 -9.47 15.43
CA VAL A 57 4.67 -8.08 15.82
C VAL A 57 5.90 -7.55 15.08
N PHE A 58 5.77 -6.38 14.51
CA PHE A 58 6.89 -5.57 14.03
C PHE A 58 7.08 -4.37 14.98
N THR A 59 8.34 -4.06 15.29
CA THR A 59 8.71 -2.90 16.09
C THR A 59 9.71 -2.06 15.29
N SER A 60 9.34 -0.82 14.99
CA SER A 60 10.23 0.18 14.43
C SER A 60 10.89 0.98 15.54
N ILE A 61 12.20 0.83 15.70
CA ILE A 61 12.97 1.62 16.67
C ILE A 61 13.07 3.06 16.18
N GLN A 62 13.34 3.26 14.89
CA GLN A 62 13.48 4.59 14.30
C GLN A 62 12.15 5.34 14.24
N GLY A 63 11.07 4.62 13.96
CA GLY A 63 9.72 5.21 13.87
C GLY A 63 9.02 5.34 15.22
N GLY A 64 9.54 4.74 16.29
CA GLY A 64 8.93 4.83 17.63
C GLY A 64 7.55 4.19 17.71
N TYR A 65 7.32 3.05 17.05
CA TYR A 65 6.04 2.35 17.08
C TYR A 65 6.17 0.83 16.96
N ARG A 66 5.09 0.14 17.30
CA ARG A 66 4.89 -1.29 17.02
C ARG A 66 3.51 -1.54 16.46
N LEU A 67 3.39 -2.59 15.64
CA LEU A 67 2.14 -3.05 15.08
C LEU A 67 2.15 -4.56 14.85
N ARG A 68 0.98 -5.14 14.63
CA ARG A 68 0.82 -6.53 14.18
C ARG A 68 0.46 -6.55 12.70
N TYR A 69 0.97 -7.54 11.99
CA TYR A 69 0.72 -7.70 10.55
C TYR A 69 0.34 -9.14 10.21
N PRO A 70 -0.40 -9.37 9.10
CA PRO A 70 -0.85 -10.72 8.73
C PRO A 70 0.30 -11.68 8.52
N PRO A 71 0.19 -12.95 8.97
CA PRO A 71 1.18 -13.98 8.69
C PRO A 71 1.40 -14.17 7.17
N GLY A 72 2.63 -14.42 6.77
CA GLY A 72 3.01 -14.61 5.37
C GLY A 72 3.23 -13.31 4.58
N TRP A 73 2.99 -12.13 5.18
CA TRP A 73 3.36 -10.86 4.56
C TRP A 73 4.85 -10.58 4.73
N ARG A 74 5.45 -9.99 3.70
CA ARG A 74 6.82 -9.51 3.78
C ARG A 74 6.84 -8.12 4.40
N VAL A 75 7.84 -7.90 5.25
CA VAL A 75 8.05 -6.62 5.93
C VAL A 75 9.35 -6.02 5.43
N LYS A 76 9.31 -4.75 5.00
CA LYS A 76 10.48 -4.00 4.55
C LYS A 76 10.43 -2.61 5.17
N GLU A 77 11.45 -2.25 5.94
CA GLU A 77 11.66 -0.88 6.40
C GLU A 77 12.77 -0.23 5.57
N SER A 78 12.60 1.03 5.21
CA SER A 78 13.55 1.82 4.43
C SER A 78 13.54 3.26 4.89
N ALA A 79 14.63 3.98 4.66
CA ALA A 79 14.64 5.42 4.79
C ALA A 79 13.87 6.04 3.61
N GLY A 80 13.06 7.04 3.88
CA GLY A 80 12.39 7.89 2.89
C GLY A 80 12.76 9.35 3.12
N ASP A 81 12.45 10.21 2.15
CA ASP A 81 12.81 11.65 2.20
C ASP A 81 12.16 12.39 3.39
N GLY A 82 11.05 11.89 3.91
CA GLY A 82 10.35 12.47 5.06
C GLY A 82 10.55 11.72 6.38
N GLY A 83 11.26 10.57 6.35
CA GLY A 83 11.44 9.71 7.52
C GLY A 83 11.36 8.22 7.20
N PRO A 84 11.40 7.34 8.21
CA PRO A 84 11.33 5.89 8.01
C PRO A 84 9.99 5.46 7.41
N VAL A 85 10.05 4.59 6.42
CA VAL A 85 8.91 3.99 5.74
C VAL A 85 8.91 2.49 5.94
N LEU A 86 7.85 1.97 6.53
CA LEU A 86 7.57 0.54 6.59
C LEU A 86 6.63 0.15 5.46
N SER A 87 6.95 -0.91 4.74
CA SER A 87 6.07 -1.55 3.75
C SER A 87 5.70 -2.95 4.20
N LEU A 88 4.42 -3.20 4.36
CA LEU A 88 3.83 -4.51 4.60
C LEU A 88 3.26 -5.04 3.29
N LEU A 89 3.88 -6.06 2.73
CA LEU A 89 3.62 -6.55 1.38
C LEU A 89 2.95 -7.94 1.44
N PRO A 90 1.67 -8.06 1.05
CA PRO A 90 0.99 -9.34 0.96
C PRO A 90 1.58 -10.19 -0.18
N PRO A 91 1.33 -11.51 -0.19
CA PRO A 91 1.70 -12.38 -1.33
C PRO A 91 1.04 -11.93 -2.64
N SER A 92 -0.14 -11.33 -2.56
CA SER A 92 -0.88 -10.76 -3.68
C SER A 92 -1.69 -9.55 -3.20
N GLY A 93 -1.92 -8.60 -4.11
CA GLY A 93 -2.68 -7.38 -3.81
C GLY A 93 -1.82 -6.22 -3.33
N ALA A 94 -2.49 -5.13 -2.99
CA ALA A 94 -1.86 -3.92 -2.49
C ALA A 94 -1.37 -4.11 -1.06
N GLY A 95 -0.22 -3.54 -0.74
CA GLY A 95 0.35 -3.52 0.59
C GLY A 95 -0.19 -2.37 1.45
N ILE A 96 0.34 -2.31 2.67
CA ILE A 96 0.12 -1.21 3.59
C ILE A 96 1.48 -0.54 3.82
N SER A 97 1.55 0.78 3.72
CA SER A 97 2.72 1.56 4.09
C SER A 97 2.49 2.33 5.38
N VAL A 98 3.54 2.49 6.16
CA VAL A 98 3.57 3.36 7.35
C VAL A 98 4.74 4.31 7.18
N LEU A 99 4.47 5.59 7.04
CA LEU A 99 5.45 6.67 7.01
C LEU A 99 5.44 7.37 8.38
N VAL A 100 6.61 7.65 8.91
CA VAL A 100 6.78 8.56 10.05
C VAL A 100 7.37 9.86 9.52
N THR A 101 6.73 10.99 9.81
CA THR A 101 7.19 12.31 9.36
C THR A 101 7.20 13.32 10.50
N TRP A 102 8.24 14.17 10.52
CA TRP A 102 8.41 15.26 11.50
C TRP A 102 8.05 16.63 10.93
N THR A 103 7.65 16.67 9.65
CA THR A 103 7.14 17.88 8.99
C THR A 103 5.64 18.06 9.23
N ASP A 104 5.14 19.25 8.94
CA ASP A 104 3.73 19.60 9.09
C ASP A 104 2.79 18.52 8.53
N PRO A 105 1.66 18.28 9.20
CA PRO A 105 0.77 17.21 8.84
C PRO A 105 0.31 17.34 7.40
N PRO A 106 0.34 16.26 6.64
CA PRO A 106 -0.22 16.25 5.29
C PRO A 106 -1.73 16.54 5.27
N GLU A 107 -2.37 16.63 6.43
CA GLU A 107 -3.80 16.91 6.60
C GLU A 107 -4.23 18.25 6.02
N ALA A 108 -3.43 19.30 6.21
CA ALA A 108 -3.77 20.63 5.66
C ALA A 108 -3.85 20.61 4.13
N GLY A 109 -3.03 19.76 3.48
CA GLY A 109 -3.08 19.53 2.04
C GLY A 109 -4.18 18.55 1.62
N ALA A 110 -4.32 17.42 2.35
CA ALA A 110 -5.23 16.35 1.97
C ALA A 110 -6.71 16.71 2.23
N ALA A 111 -7.01 17.38 3.34
CA ALA A 111 -8.38 17.82 3.65
C ALA A 111 -8.87 18.93 2.70
N ALA A 112 -7.95 19.68 2.11
CA ALA A 112 -8.27 20.74 1.14
C ALA A 112 -8.47 20.22 -0.29
N LEU A 113 -8.14 18.97 -0.59
CA LEU A 113 -8.34 18.40 -1.93
C LEU A 113 -9.81 18.06 -2.18
N PRO A 114 -10.40 18.49 -3.32
CA PRO A 114 -11.83 18.32 -3.60
C PRO A 114 -12.31 16.87 -3.65
N ASN A 115 -11.38 15.93 -3.82
CA ASN A 115 -11.68 14.50 -3.94
C ASN A 115 -11.31 13.69 -2.70
N THR A 116 -10.95 14.35 -1.61
CA THR A 116 -10.57 13.72 -0.34
C THR A 116 -11.66 13.91 0.71
N ARG A 117 -12.10 12.84 1.32
CA ARG A 117 -13.08 12.82 2.41
C ARG A 117 -12.40 12.32 3.68
N CYS A 118 -12.25 13.20 4.64
CA CYS A 118 -11.64 12.86 5.93
C CYS A 118 -12.70 12.80 7.03
N ARG A 119 -12.46 11.91 8.00
CA ARG A 119 -13.23 11.82 9.24
C ARG A 119 -12.28 11.64 10.42
N PRO A 120 -12.61 12.19 11.60
CA PRO A 120 -11.79 12.00 12.78
C PRO A 120 -11.74 10.51 13.15
N VAL A 121 -10.60 10.08 13.67
CA VAL A 121 -10.36 8.71 14.14
C VAL A 121 -9.51 8.73 15.40
N ARG A 122 -9.66 7.69 16.21
CA ARG A 122 -8.81 7.44 17.37
C ARG A 122 -8.28 6.01 17.33
N VAL A 123 -6.96 5.87 17.49
CA VAL A 123 -6.28 4.56 17.51
C VAL A 123 -5.48 4.47 18.82
N GLY A 124 -6.01 3.70 19.78
CA GLY A 124 -5.48 3.71 21.14
C GLY A 124 -5.55 5.12 21.75
N ARG A 125 -4.39 5.68 22.08
CA ARG A 125 -4.27 7.05 22.64
C ARG A 125 -4.08 8.13 21.57
N LEU A 126 -3.79 7.75 20.34
CA LEU A 126 -3.53 8.70 19.26
C LEU A 126 -4.85 9.19 18.66
N ALA A 127 -4.95 10.49 18.47
CA ALA A 127 -6.00 11.12 17.69
C ALA A 127 -5.49 11.40 16.27
N GLY A 128 -6.39 11.51 15.32
CA GLY A 128 -6.04 11.82 13.95
C GLY A 128 -7.22 11.79 13.00
N SER A 129 -6.95 11.64 11.72
CA SER A 129 -7.93 11.62 10.64
C SER A 129 -7.75 10.42 9.73
N ARG A 130 -8.86 9.84 9.29
CA ARG A 130 -8.88 8.84 8.22
C ARG A 130 -9.46 9.46 6.97
N CYS A 131 -8.67 9.50 5.92
CA CYS A 131 -8.98 10.14 4.66
C CYS A 131 -9.14 9.11 3.54
N LEU A 132 -10.18 9.25 2.75
CA LEU A 132 -10.41 8.52 1.50
C LEU A 132 -10.15 9.47 0.34
N ASP A 133 -9.17 9.17 -0.48
CA ASP A 133 -8.95 9.84 -1.76
C ASP A 133 -9.62 9.02 -2.86
N THR A 134 -10.62 9.62 -3.53
CA THR A 134 -11.42 8.95 -4.55
C THR A 134 -10.74 8.93 -5.93
N ILE A 135 -9.71 9.74 -6.16
CA ILE A 135 -8.93 9.73 -7.40
C ILE A 135 -7.85 8.66 -7.35
N SER A 136 -7.00 8.70 -6.33
CA SER A 136 -5.95 7.69 -6.15
C SER A 136 -6.52 6.35 -5.70
N MET A 137 -7.79 6.32 -5.27
CA MET A 137 -8.42 5.16 -4.66
C MET A 137 -7.56 4.62 -3.53
N SER A 138 -7.25 5.49 -2.58
CA SER A 138 -6.44 5.14 -1.41
C SER A 138 -7.12 5.56 -0.11
N VAL A 139 -6.80 4.84 0.96
CA VAL A 139 -7.16 5.22 2.33
C VAL A 139 -5.88 5.53 3.08
N SER A 140 -5.83 6.70 3.68
CA SER A 140 -4.76 7.11 4.59
C SER A 140 -5.32 7.39 5.97
N THR A 141 -4.63 6.93 7.00
CA THR A 141 -4.91 7.29 8.39
C THR A 141 -3.70 8.04 8.94
N ILE A 142 -3.91 9.28 9.33
CA ILE A 142 -2.90 10.21 9.82
C ILE A 142 -3.12 10.34 11.32
N LEU A 143 -2.14 9.93 12.10
CA LEU A 143 -2.20 9.92 13.56
C LEU A 143 -1.16 10.87 14.13
N GLN A 144 -1.58 11.69 15.07
CA GLN A 144 -0.69 12.63 15.75
C GLN A 144 0.09 11.91 16.86
N GLY A 145 1.42 11.87 16.74
CA GLY A 145 2.35 11.54 17.81
C GLY A 145 2.65 12.75 18.68
N ARG A 146 3.69 12.68 19.48
CA ARG A 146 4.11 13.78 20.37
C ARG A 146 4.79 14.92 19.56
N ASP A 147 5.70 14.56 18.69
CA ASP A 147 6.58 15.44 17.92
C ASP A 147 6.70 15.02 16.44
N HIS A 148 5.87 14.09 16.02
CA HIS A 148 5.85 13.54 14.67
C HIS A 148 4.47 12.98 14.33
N TRP A 149 4.28 12.61 13.08
CA TRP A 149 3.05 12.03 12.55
C TRP A 149 3.30 10.63 12.02
N TYR A 150 2.29 9.77 12.15
CA TYR A 150 2.25 8.46 11.54
C TYR A 150 1.21 8.48 10.44
N VAL A 151 1.62 8.15 9.21
CA VAL A 151 0.73 8.08 8.05
C VAL A 151 0.66 6.63 7.58
N LEU A 152 -0.45 5.98 7.86
CA LEU A 152 -0.72 4.62 7.38
C LEU A 152 -1.55 4.72 6.10
N THR A 153 -1.07 4.13 5.01
CA THR A 153 -1.74 4.21 3.70
C THR A 153 -1.89 2.84 3.07
N THR A 154 -3.02 2.64 2.38
CA THR A 154 -3.25 1.47 1.53
C THR A 154 -4.04 1.85 0.29
N SER A 155 -3.85 1.10 -0.80
CA SER A 155 -4.61 1.27 -2.04
C SER A 155 -5.88 0.44 -2.01
N LEU A 156 -6.97 1.02 -2.54
CA LEU A 156 -8.23 0.34 -2.82
C LEU A 156 -8.35 -0.11 -4.29
N ARG A 157 -7.36 0.25 -5.14
CA ARG A 157 -7.30 -0.23 -6.53
C ARG A 157 -7.06 -1.73 -6.56
N ARG A 158 -7.62 -2.39 -7.57
CA ARG A 158 -7.39 -3.85 -7.75
C ARG A 158 -5.98 -4.11 -8.32
N PRO A 159 -5.26 -5.13 -7.82
CA PRO A 159 -5.63 -5.97 -6.69
C PRO A 159 -5.57 -5.19 -5.36
N ALA A 160 -6.68 -5.13 -4.65
CA ALA A 160 -6.78 -4.39 -3.39
C ALA A 160 -6.09 -5.13 -2.23
N THR A 161 -5.80 -4.40 -1.16
CA THR A 161 -5.40 -5.02 0.11
C THR A 161 -6.47 -6.01 0.58
N PRO A 162 -6.09 -7.20 1.08
CA PRO A 162 -7.05 -8.16 1.60
C PRO A 162 -8.01 -7.54 2.62
N ALA A 163 -9.29 -7.88 2.49
CA ALA A 163 -10.37 -7.26 3.26
C ALA A 163 -10.09 -7.30 4.77
N GLY A 164 -10.26 -6.19 5.44
CA GLY A 164 -10.06 -6.04 6.88
C GLY A 164 -8.60 -6.05 7.36
N ALA A 165 -7.61 -6.31 6.49
CA ALA A 165 -6.21 -6.33 6.90
C ALA A 165 -5.76 -4.94 7.38
N TYR A 166 -6.09 -3.89 6.63
CA TYR A 166 -5.75 -2.52 7.00
C TYR A 166 -6.30 -2.13 8.38
N ASP A 167 -7.58 -2.39 8.62
CA ASP A 167 -8.23 -2.03 9.87
C ASP A 167 -7.66 -2.79 11.07
N ARG A 168 -7.28 -4.07 10.87
CA ARG A 168 -6.65 -4.88 11.93
C ARG A 168 -5.22 -4.43 12.22
N VAL A 169 -4.43 -4.11 11.20
CA VAL A 169 -3.09 -3.51 11.37
C VAL A 169 -3.21 -2.20 12.13
N LEU A 170 -4.11 -1.31 11.69
CA LEU A 170 -4.37 -0.03 12.35
C LEU A 170 -4.80 -0.20 13.80
N ALA A 171 -5.73 -1.12 14.11
CA ALA A 171 -6.19 -1.39 15.46
C ALA A 171 -5.08 -1.90 16.38
N SER A 172 -4.04 -2.54 15.83
CA SER A 172 -2.89 -3.05 16.58
C SER A 172 -1.78 -2.02 16.76
N PHE A 173 -1.83 -0.90 16.06
CA PHE A 173 -0.79 0.13 16.07
C PHE A 173 -0.66 0.78 17.46
N ARG A 174 0.58 0.87 17.95
CA ARG A 174 0.91 1.48 19.26
C ARG A 174 2.21 2.24 19.15
N PRO A 175 2.29 3.51 19.58
CA PRO A 175 3.56 4.19 19.81
C PRO A 175 4.33 3.49 20.91
N THR A 176 5.66 3.54 20.85
CA THR A 176 6.58 2.99 21.87
C THR A 176 7.14 4.11 22.75
#